data_7263c5aa2ca952243ebe20a5da41b9d5
#
_entry.id   7263c5aa2ca952243ebe20a5da41b9d5
#
_cell.length_a   1.000
_cell.length_b   1.000
_cell.length_c   1.000
_cell.angle_alpha   90.00
_cell.angle_beta   90.00
_cell.angle_gamma   90.00
#
_symmetry.space_group_name_H-M   'P 1'
#
loop_
_entity.id
_entity.type
_entity.pdbx_description
1 polymer ?
#
loop_
_entity_poly.entity_id
_entity_poly.type
_entity_poly.pdbx_seq_one_letter_code
_entity_poly.pdbx_strand_id
1 'polypeptide(L)'
;MTDIDYYFRHNWKPDYDKFELTGWKLLDKIDKNAHILDIGCGYNLFKEHFPNLYGIDPYNDKADEEIKFEDYQPHKNFDVFLALGSLNFGDEKTVDNQIKHLYNITKKNDVIIWRQNPGLGDHPWQGVEEIKFFPWSKDYNEHFCSKYNFELKTFMKDKGDRYYVEWSRT
;
A
#
# COMPACT_ATOMS: atom_id res chain seq x y z
N MET A 1 14.67 10.73 14.72
CA MET A 1 14.38 10.47 13.28
C MET A 1 15.22 9.27 12.86
N THR A 2 14.61 8.21 12.37
CA THR A 2 15.31 7.05 11.82
C THR A 2 15.78 7.33 10.40
N ASP A 3 16.71 6.52 9.87
CA ASP A 3 17.18 6.66 8.49
C ASP A 3 16.03 6.49 7.48
N ILE A 4 15.07 5.61 7.78
CA ILE A 4 13.88 5.41 6.97
C ILE A 4 12.98 6.66 6.97
N ASP A 5 12.80 7.31 8.13
CA ASP A 5 12.02 8.55 8.23
C ASP A 5 12.66 9.66 7.39
N TYR A 6 14.00 9.80 7.49
CA TYR A 6 14.74 10.79 6.73
C TYR A 6 14.64 10.55 5.22
N TYR A 7 14.81 9.29 4.79
CA TYR A 7 14.74 8.92 3.39
C TYR A 7 13.39 9.26 2.76
N PHE A 8 12.30 8.84 3.39
CA PHE A 8 10.96 9.09 2.84
C PHE A 8 10.55 10.56 2.90
N ARG A 9 11.02 11.32 3.90
CA ARG A 9 10.74 12.77 3.98
C ARG A 9 11.53 13.61 2.98
N HIS A 10 12.74 13.22 2.64
CA HIS A 10 13.67 14.11 1.94
C HIS A 10 14.20 13.59 0.62
N ASN A 11 14.33 12.29 0.45
CA ASN A 11 15.01 11.71 -0.71
C ASN A 11 14.08 10.94 -1.65
N TRP A 12 13.04 10.30 -1.11
CA TRP A 12 12.11 9.53 -1.92
C TRP A 12 11.25 10.43 -2.81
N LYS A 13 11.06 9.96 -4.06
CA LYS A 13 10.17 10.60 -5.03
C LYS A 13 9.32 9.52 -5.70
N PRO A 14 8.04 9.81 -5.99
CA PRO A 14 7.21 8.88 -6.71
C PRO A 14 7.66 8.74 -8.16
N ASP A 15 7.62 7.51 -8.66
CA ASP A 15 7.82 7.19 -10.07
C ASP A 15 6.74 6.18 -10.50
N TYR A 16 5.59 6.70 -10.92
CA TYR A 16 4.48 5.86 -11.37
C TYR A 16 4.68 5.30 -12.78
N ASP A 17 5.62 5.83 -13.55
CA ASP A 17 5.97 5.32 -14.88
C ASP A 17 6.82 4.03 -14.79
N LYS A 18 7.44 3.80 -13.64
CA LYS A 18 8.15 2.55 -13.34
C LYS A 18 7.22 1.34 -13.33
N PHE A 19 5.96 1.54 -13.00
CA PHE A 19 4.96 0.50 -12.84
C PHE A 19 3.90 0.61 -13.94
N GLU A 20 3.27 -0.50 -14.28
CA GLU A 20 2.20 -0.53 -15.28
C GLU A 20 0.82 -0.71 -14.63
N LEU A 21 0.59 -1.86 -14.02
CA LEU A 21 -0.71 -2.20 -13.44
C LEU A 21 -1.02 -1.42 -12.17
N THR A 22 0.01 -1.09 -11.39
CA THR A 22 -0.08 -0.36 -10.12
C THR A 22 0.33 1.10 -10.22
N GLY A 23 0.42 1.62 -11.45
CA GLY A 23 0.65 3.02 -11.76
C GLY A 23 -0.64 3.69 -12.27
N TRP A 24 -0.50 4.52 -13.31
CA TRP A 24 -1.61 5.29 -13.87
C TRP A 24 -2.75 4.45 -14.48
N LYS A 25 -2.54 3.18 -14.80
CA LYS A 25 -3.61 2.28 -15.25
C LYS A 25 -4.71 2.06 -14.20
N LEU A 26 -4.43 2.31 -12.93
CA LEU A 26 -5.45 2.26 -11.88
C LEU A 26 -6.57 3.28 -12.09
N LEU A 27 -6.30 4.38 -12.78
CA LEU A 27 -7.32 5.38 -13.11
C LEU A 27 -8.45 4.83 -13.98
N ASP A 28 -8.15 3.84 -14.83
CA ASP A 28 -9.13 3.19 -15.70
C ASP A 28 -9.83 2.02 -15.02
N LYS A 29 -9.23 1.50 -13.95
CA LYS A 29 -9.70 0.30 -13.27
C LYS A 29 -10.64 0.60 -12.10
N ILE A 30 -10.36 1.65 -11.34
CA ILE A 30 -11.13 2.01 -10.16
C ILE A 30 -12.25 2.98 -10.54
N ASP A 31 -13.45 2.73 -10.01
CA ASP A 31 -14.57 3.67 -10.18
C ASP A 31 -14.19 5.06 -9.64
N LYS A 32 -14.41 6.08 -10.44
CA LYS A 32 -14.07 7.48 -10.09
C LYS A 32 -14.79 7.99 -8.83
N ASN A 33 -15.93 7.42 -8.52
CA ASN A 33 -16.73 7.80 -7.36
C ASN A 33 -16.48 6.89 -6.14
N ALA A 34 -15.61 5.89 -6.24
CA ALA A 34 -15.26 5.03 -5.13
C ALA A 34 -14.69 5.84 -3.97
N HIS A 35 -15.03 5.44 -2.76
CA HIS A 35 -14.39 5.96 -1.55
C HIS A 35 -13.10 5.18 -1.31
N ILE A 36 -11.97 5.85 -1.50
CA ILE A 36 -10.64 5.23 -1.52
C ILE A 36 -9.82 5.68 -0.31
N LEU A 37 -9.24 4.73 0.42
CA LEU A 37 -8.14 5.00 1.34
C LEU A 37 -6.82 4.64 0.66
N ASP A 38 -5.95 5.62 0.45
CA ASP A 38 -4.61 5.42 -0.08
C ASP A 38 -3.59 5.37 1.07
N ILE A 39 -3.14 4.16 1.38
CA ILE A 39 -2.25 3.86 2.52
C ILE A 39 -0.81 4.04 2.07
N GLY A 40 -0.11 5.00 2.66
CA GLY A 40 1.22 5.40 2.22
C GLY A 40 1.15 6.12 0.88
N CYS A 41 0.31 7.13 0.78
CA CYS A 41 0.00 7.85 -0.47
C CYS A 41 1.18 8.65 -1.04
N GLY A 42 2.25 8.83 -0.27
CA GLY A 42 3.39 9.64 -0.68
C GLY A 42 2.97 11.06 -1.06
N TYR A 43 3.22 11.46 -2.31
CA TYR A 43 2.83 12.79 -2.82
C TYR A 43 1.33 12.93 -3.10
N ASN A 44 0.53 11.91 -2.79
CA ASN A 44 -0.93 11.93 -2.93
C ASN A 44 -1.40 12.23 -4.37
N LEU A 45 -0.69 11.72 -5.36
CA LEU A 45 -0.90 12.06 -6.78
C LEU A 45 -2.25 11.57 -7.33
N PHE A 46 -2.81 10.50 -6.79
CA PHE A 46 -4.13 10.01 -7.20
C PHE A 46 -5.28 10.90 -6.74
N LYS A 47 -5.06 11.76 -5.75
CA LYS A 47 -6.06 12.67 -5.19
C LYS A 47 -6.74 13.55 -6.24
N GLU A 48 -5.99 14.01 -7.23
CA GLU A 48 -6.53 14.87 -8.30
C GLU A 48 -7.52 14.13 -9.23
N HIS A 49 -7.45 12.81 -9.26
CA HIS A 49 -8.24 11.96 -10.16
C HIS A 49 -9.45 11.32 -9.49
N PHE A 50 -9.44 11.20 -8.16
CA PHE A 50 -10.49 10.56 -7.37
C PHE A 50 -11.02 11.53 -6.32
N PRO A 51 -12.21 12.11 -6.48
CA PRO A 51 -12.74 13.13 -5.58
C PRO A 51 -12.99 12.62 -4.15
N ASN A 52 -13.19 11.31 -3.98
CA ASN A 52 -13.47 10.69 -2.69
C ASN A 52 -12.26 9.91 -2.13
N LEU A 53 -11.06 10.20 -2.61
CA LEU A 53 -9.83 9.61 -2.08
C LEU A 53 -9.37 10.37 -0.84
N TYR A 54 -8.94 9.62 0.16
CA TYR A 54 -8.26 10.09 1.37
C TYR A 54 -6.91 9.41 1.47
N GLY A 55 -5.84 10.19 1.40
CA GLY A 55 -4.47 9.70 1.45
C GLY A 55 -3.87 9.87 2.84
N ILE A 56 -3.27 8.82 3.38
CA ILE A 56 -2.49 8.85 4.61
C ILE A 56 -1.04 8.47 4.34
N ASP A 57 -0.12 9.14 5.00
CA ASP A 57 1.31 8.86 4.90
C ASP A 57 2.04 9.35 6.15
N PRO A 58 2.95 8.57 6.76
CA PRO A 58 3.63 9.00 7.97
C PRO A 58 4.75 10.02 7.72
N TYR A 59 5.15 10.24 6.47
CA TYR A 59 6.36 10.99 6.13
C TYR A 59 6.12 12.20 5.22
N ASN A 60 4.91 12.33 4.65
CA ASN A 60 4.68 13.30 3.58
C ASN A 60 3.56 14.28 3.94
N ASP A 61 3.88 15.58 3.88
CA ASP A 61 2.96 16.69 4.17
C ASP A 61 1.88 16.92 3.09
N LYS A 62 1.95 16.19 1.97
CA LYS A 62 0.92 16.21 0.92
C LYS A 62 -0.21 15.22 1.16
N ALA A 63 -0.06 14.33 2.14
CA ALA A 63 -1.14 13.47 2.59
C ALA A 63 -2.30 14.30 3.18
N ASP A 64 -3.51 13.77 3.11
CA ASP A 64 -4.65 14.37 3.83
C ASP A 64 -4.42 14.29 5.35
N GLU A 65 -3.73 13.25 5.81
CA GLU A 65 -3.32 13.09 7.20
C GLU A 65 -1.92 12.47 7.28
N GLU A 66 -1.02 13.14 8.02
CA GLU A 66 0.32 12.62 8.30
C GLU A 66 0.24 11.68 9.52
N ILE A 67 0.04 10.39 9.25
CA ILE A 67 -0.15 9.36 10.27
C ILE A 67 0.36 8.00 9.80
N LYS A 68 0.85 7.19 10.73
CA LYS A 68 1.14 5.78 10.46
C LYS A 68 -0.14 4.99 10.26
N PHE A 69 -0.12 4.03 9.35
CA PHE A 69 -1.30 3.21 9.08
C PHE A 69 -1.82 2.50 10.34
N GLU A 70 -0.93 2.01 11.19
CA GLU A 70 -1.28 1.29 12.41
C GLU A 70 -2.02 2.16 13.44
N ASP A 71 -1.84 3.48 13.38
CA ASP A 71 -2.47 4.44 14.28
C ASP A 71 -3.74 5.08 13.69
N TYR A 72 -3.97 4.88 12.39
CA TYR A 72 -5.10 5.48 11.68
C TYR A 72 -6.42 4.82 12.05
N GLN A 73 -7.42 5.63 12.37
CA GLN A 73 -8.79 5.19 12.58
C GLN A 73 -9.72 5.86 11.56
N PRO A 74 -10.43 5.07 10.73
CA PRO A 74 -11.29 5.63 9.70
C PRO A 74 -12.42 6.50 10.28
N HIS A 75 -12.55 7.70 9.74
CA HIS A 75 -13.66 8.61 10.07
C HIS A 75 -14.85 8.46 9.11
N LYS A 76 -14.71 7.62 8.09
CA LYS A 76 -15.74 7.29 7.09
C LYS A 76 -15.52 5.88 6.53
N ASN A 77 -16.49 5.37 5.79
CA ASN A 77 -16.35 4.10 5.08
C ASN A 77 -15.59 4.28 3.77
N PHE A 78 -14.77 3.28 3.44
CA PHE A 78 -14.07 3.16 2.18
C PHE A 78 -14.49 1.88 1.48
N ASP A 79 -14.47 1.88 0.16
CA ASP A 79 -14.80 0.73 -0.70
C ASP A 79 -13.53 0.08 -1.26
N VAL A 80 -12.50 0.90 -1.45
CA VAL A 80 -11.21 0.52 -2.02
C VAL A 80 -10.08 1.00 -1.12
N PHE A 81 -9.12 0.11 -0.90
CA PHE A 81 -7.91 0.38 -0.12
C PHE A 81 -6.71 0.18 -1.04
N LEU A 82 -5.88 1.20 -1.18
CA LEU A 82 -4.63 1.11 -1.94
C LEU A 82 -3.46 0.95 -0.98
N ALA A 83 -2.58 -0.02 -1.26
CA ALA A 83 -1.32 -0.20 -0.57
C ALA A 83 -0.22 -0.33 -1.64
N LEU A 84 0.14 0.79 -2.25
CA LEU A 84 1.02 0.83 -3.42
C LEU A 84 2.48 1.04 -3.00
N GLY A 85 3.05 0.00 -2.39
CA GLY A 85 4.42 0.01 -1.90
C GLY A 85 4.59 0.34 -0.41
N SER A 86 3.51 0.62 0.31
CA SER A 86 3.56 1.08 1.70
C SER A 86 3.69 -0.02 2.73
N LEU A 87 3.00 -1.14 2.57
CA LEU A 87 3.00 -2.25 3.52
C LEU A 87 4.01 -3.34 3.12
N ASN A 88 5.21 -2.92 2.75
CA ASN A 88 6.29 -3.76 2.26
C ASN A 88 7.49 -3.82 3.21
N PHE A 89 7.40 -3.23 4.38
CA PHE A 89 8.54 -3.03 5.26
C PHE A 89 8.43 -3.81 6.56
N GLY A 90 9.56 -4.23 7.08
CA GLY A 90 9.67 -4.92 8.35
C GLY A 90 9.66 -6.44 8.22
N ASP A 91 9.45 -7.10 9.34
CA ASP A 91 9.35 -8.55 9.45
C ASP A 91 7.90 -9.05 9.33
N GLU A 92 7.73 -10.36 9.37
CA GLU A 92 6.41 -10.99 9.29
C GLU A 92 5.47 -10.53 10.40
N LYS A 93 5.97 -10.31 11.61
CA LYS A 93 5.16 -9.82 12.73
C LYS A 93 4.63 -8.41 12.49
N THR A 94 5.47 -7.55 11.92
CA THR A 94 5.08 -6.17 11.56
C THR A 94 3.97 -6.19 10.51
N VAL A 95 4.17 -6.95 9.44
CA VAL A 95 3.18 -7.08 8.36
C VAL A 95 1.89 -7.76 8.86
N ASP A 96 2.00 -8.79 9.69
CA ASP A 96 0.84 -9.45 10.31
C ASP A 96 -0.02 -8.47 11.12
N ASN A 97 0.60 -7.60 11.91
CA ASN A 97 -0.11 -6.57 12.66
C ASN A 97 -0.80 -5.55 11.73
N GLN A 98 -0.16 -5.16 10.65
CA GLN A 98 -0.74 -4.26 9.66
C GLN A 98 -1.94 -4.89 8.95
N ILE A 99 -1.85 -6.16 8.57
CA ILE A 99 -2.98 -6.87 7.95
C ILE A 99 -4.12 -7.07 8.94
N LYS A 100 -3.83 -7.37 10.21
CA LYS A 100 -4.84 -7.40 11.27
C LYS A 100 -5.57 -6.06 11.40
N HIS A 101 -4.83 -4.95 11.35
CA HIS A 101 -5.44 -3.62 11.36
C HIS A 101 -6.29 -3.38 10.11
N LEU A 102 -5.80 -3.75 8.93
CA LEU A 102 -6.56 -3.69 7.68
C LEU A 102 -7.87 -4.48 7.77
N TYR A 103 -7.81 -5.69 8.34
CA TYR A 103 -9.01 -6.49 8.61
C TYR A 103 -10.02 -5.74 9.48
N ASN A 104 -9.56 -5.09 10.55
CA ASN A 104 -10.43 -4.40 11.50
C ASN A 104 -11.14 -3.17 10.90
N ILE A 105 -10.53 -2.53 9.91
CA ILE A 105 -11.08 -1.32 9.28
C ILE A 105 -11.81 -1.57 7.96
N THR A 106 -11.77 -2.80 7.44
CA THR A 106 -12.46 -3.20 6.22
C THR A 106 -13.77 -3.90 6.51
N LYS A 107 -14.68 -3.89 5.55
CA LYS A 107 -15.97 -4.55 5.58
C LYS A 107 -16.09 -5.53 4.43
N LYS A 108 -17.06 -6.42 4.52
CA LYS A 108 -17.39 -7.36 3.45
C LYS A 108 -17.53 -6.66 2.10
N ASN A 109 -16.90 -7.21 1.08
CA ASN A 109 -16.80 -6.75 -0.30
C ASN A 109 -15.83 -5.58 -0.55
N ASP A 110 -15.19 -5.01 0.47
CA ASP A 110 -14.13 -4.05 0.25
C ASP A 110 -12.98 -4.69 -0.52
N VAL A 111 -12.37 -3.91 -1.40
CA VAL A 111 -11.28 -4.34 -2.28
C VAL A 111 -9.98 -3.70 -1.82
N ILE A 112 -8.93 -4.52 -1.74
CA ILE A 112 -7.57 -4.05 -1.46
C ILE A 112 -6.72 -4.28 -2.69
N ILE A 113 -6.09 -3.22 -3.18
CA ILE A 113 -5.15 -3.27 -4.30
C ILE A 113 -3.75 -2.99 -3.78
N TRP A 114 -2.83 -3.90 -4.07
CA TRP A 114 -1.46 -3.86 -3.59
C TRP A 114 -0.46 -3.69 -4.73
N ARG A 115 0.59 -2.93 -4.46
CA ARG A 115 1.88 -3.11 -5.11
C ARG A 115 2.83 -3.70 -4.08
N GLN A 116 3.16 -4.98 -4.25
CA GLN A 116 3.98 -5.72 -3.30
C GLN A 116 5.41 -5.89 -3.81
N ASN A 117 6.37 -5.75 -2.89
CA ASN A 117 7.79 -5.98 -3.15
C ASN A 117 8.13 -7.45 -2.87
N PRO A 118 8.78 -8.18 -3.80
CA PRO A 118 9.23 -9.55 -3.55
C PRO A 118 10.47 -9.67 -2.63
N GLY A 119 10.87 -8.59 -1.97
CA GLY A 119 12.05 -8.53 -1.10
C GLY A 119 13.26 -7.86 -1.73
N LEU A 120 13.06 -7.12 -2.83
CA LEU A 120 14.14 -6.39 -3.49
C LEU A 120 14.48 -5.10 -2.77
N GLY A 121 15.73 -4.95 -2.37
CA GLY A 121 16.28 -3.70 -1.80
C GLY A 121 16.72 -2.74 -2.91
N ASP A 122 15.80 -2.22 -3.70
CA ASP A 122 16.07 -1.41 -4.87
C ASP A 122 15.98 0.12 -4.63
N HIS A 123 15.97 0.53 -3.38
CA HIS A 123 16.14 1.93 -3.03
C HIS A 123 17.62 2.28 -3.04
N PRO A 124 18.11 3.05 -4.04
CA PRO A 124 19.54 3.20 -4.30
C PRO A 124 20.25 4.18 -3.35
N TRP A 125 19.59 4.70 -2.34
CA TRP A 125 20.20 5.67 -1.45
C TRP A 125 21.07 4.99 -0.40
N GLN A 126 22.34 5.42 -0.36
CA GLN A 126 23.30 4.98 0.65
C GLN A 126 22.88 5.51 2.02
N GLY A 127 22.50 4.68 2.93
CA GLY A 127 21.99 5.02 4.26
C GLY A 127 20.67 4.36 4.58
N VAL A 128 20.09 3.62 3.63
CA VAL A 128 18.88 2.84 3.81
C VAL A 128 19.19 1.34 3.82
N GLU A 129 20.42 0.98 4.12
CA GLU A 129 20.90 -0.41 4.17
C GLU A 129 20.15 -1.26 5.21
N GLU A 130 19.52 -0.61 6.19
CA GLU A 130 18.75 -1.28 7.23
C GLU A 130 17.25 -1.42 6.93
N ILE A 131 16.74 -0.90 5.80
CA ILE A 131 15.34 -1.13 5.44
C ILE A 131 15.13 -2.60 5.13
N LYS A 132 14.39 -3.27 5.99
CA LYS A 132 13.95 -4.64 5.76
C LYS A 132 12.68 -4.61 4.92
N PHE A 133 12.79 -5.13 3.69
CA PHE A 133 11.63 -5.38 2.84
C PHE A 133 11.05 -6.74 3.18
N PHE A 134 9.74 -6.78 3.41
CA PHE A 134 9.03 -8.04 3.55
C PHE A 134 8.99 -8.74 2.20
N PRO A 135 9.43 -10.02 2.11
CA PRO A 135 9.52 -10.74 0.84
C PRO A 135 8.15 -11.28 0.42
N TRP A 136 7.27 -10.43 -0.06
CA TRP A 136 5.96 -10.84 -0.52
C TRP A 136 6.03 -11.95 -1.59
N SER A 137 5.15 -12.90 -1.48
CA SER A 137 5.00 -14.02 -2.40
C SER A 137 3.53 -14.41 -2.51
N LYS A 138 3.20 -15.29 -3.45
CA LYS A 138 1.85 -15.85 -3.54
C LYS A 138 1.48 -16.60 -2.27
N ASP A 139 2.41 -17.39 -1.73
CA ASP A 139 2.17 -18.19 -0.52
C ASP A 139 1.87 -17.28 0.70
N TYR A 140 2.58 -16.17 0.86
CA TYR A 140 2.27 -15.19 1.92
C TYR A 140 0.90 -14.54 1.71
N ASN A 141 0.52 -14.22 0.48
CA ASN A 141 -0.82 -13.69 0.19
C ASN A 141 -1.91 -14.70 0.57
N GLU A 142 -1.76 -15.97 0.18
CA GLU A 142 -2.69 -17.05 0.52
C GLU A 142 -2.77 -17.27 2.03
N HIS A 143 -1.61 -17.24 2.72
CA HIS A 143 -1.54 -17.36 4.18
C HIS A 143 -2.31 -16.25 4.89
N PHE A 144 -2.04 -14.99 4.58
CA PHE A 144 -2.69 -13.86 5.24
C PHE A 144 -4.18 -13.75 4.86
N CYS A 145 -4.53 -14.02 3.62
CA CYS A 145 -5.94 -14.07 3.20
C CYS A 145 -6.72 -15.11 4.02
N SER A 146 -6.18 -16.31 4.16
CA SER A 146 -6.79 -17.36 4.98
C SER A 146 -6.91 -16.97 6.44
N LYS A 147 -5.86 -16.35 7.00
CA LYS A 147 -5.82 -15.97 8.41
C LYS A 147 -6.83 -14.87 8.77
N TYR A 148 -7.06 -13.91 7.88
CA TYR A 148 -7.82 -12.70 8.14
C TYR A 148 -9.10 -12.54 7.31
N ASN A 149 -9.65 -13.64 6.79
CA ASN A 149 -10.90 -13.64 6.01
C ASN A 149 -10.89 -12.65 4.83
N PHE A 150 -9.83 -12.71 4.06
CA PHE A 150 -9.76 -12.14 2.72
C PHE A 150 -9.76 -13.25 1.67
N GLU A 151 -10.11 -12.91 0.46
CA GLU A 151 -9.97 -13.76 -0.72
C GLU A 151 -8.92 -13.17 -1.65
N LEU A 152 -7.93 -13.96 -2.05
CA LEU A 152 -6.96 -13.59 -3.07
C LEU A 152 -7.63 -13.66 -4.45
N LYS A 153 -7.91 -12.50 -5.06
CA LYS A 153 -8.57 -12.41 -6.37
C LYS A 153 -7.58 -12.44 -7.53
N THR A 154 -6.46 -11.74 -7.37
CA THR A 154 -5.46 -11.60 -8.43
C THR A 154 -4.08 -11.57 -7.82
N PHE A 155 -3.16 -12.29 -8.43
CA PHE A 155 -1.73 -12.24 -8.15
C PHE A 155 -0.97 -12.34 -9.47
N MET A 156 -0.29 -11.28 -9.87
CA MET A 156 0.46 -11.25 -11.12
C MET A 156 1.66 -10.31 -11.02
N LYS A 157 2.62 -10.51 -11.91
CA LYS A 157 3.78 -9.62 -12.01
C LYS A 157 3.37 -8.29 -12.62
N ASP A 158 3.92 -7.22 -12.06
CA ASP A 158 3.89 -5.88 -12.62
C ASP A 158 5.26 -5.50 -13.14
N LYS A 159 5.33 -4.48 -13.97
CA LYS A 159 6.58 -3.83 -14.38
C LYS A 159 7.34 -3.35 -13.14
N GLY A 160 8.66 -3.26 -13.22
CA GLY A 160 9.51 -2.81 -12.10
C GLY A 160 9.72 -3.87 -11.03
N ASP A 161 9.59 -5.16 -11.39
CA ASP A 161 9.80 -6.31 -10.51
C ASP A 161 8.94 -6.25 -9.22
N ARG A 162 7.69 -5.85 -9.36
CA ARG A 162 6.70 -5.84 -8.30
C ARG A 162 5.58 -6.82 -8.62
N TYR A 163 4.73 -7.07 -7.63
CA TYR A 163 3.48 -7.80 -7.81
C TYR A 163 2.31 -6.84 -7.76
N TYR A 164 1.38 -7.03 -8.70
CA TYR A 164 0.03 -6.52 -8.64
C TYR A 164 -0.86 -7.56 -7.96
N VAL A 165 -1.51 -7.19 -6.89
CA VAL A 165 -2.32 -8.11 -6.10
C VAL A 165 -3.65 -7.47 -5.73
N GLU A 166 -4.72 -8.25 -5.81
CA GLU A 166 -6.04 -7.85 -5.31
C GLU A 166 -6.54 -8.83 -4.28
N TRP A 167 -7.02 -8.30 -3.18
CA TRP A 167 -7.79 -9.02 -2.19
C TRP A 167 -9.21 -8.48 -2.12
N SER A 168 -10.16 -9.33 -1.74
CA SER A 168 -11.52 -8.93 -1.40
C SER A 168 -11.82 -9.37 0.03
N ARG A 169 -12.47 -8.49 0.81
CA ARG A 169 -12.90 -8.83 2.16
C ARG A 169 -14.12 -9.75 2.10
N THR A 170 -14.04 -10.93 2.71
CA THR A 170 -15.13 -11.92 2.72
C THR A 170 -16.11 -11.77 3.89
#